data_f07d1b0372cea6dc631f6c72e93dbba8
#
_entry.id   f07d1b0372cea6dc631f6c72e93dbba8
#
_cell.length_a   1.000
_cell.length_b   1.000
_cell.length_c   1.000
_cell.angle_alpha   90.00
_cell.angle_beta   90.00
_cell.angle_gamma   90.00
#
_symmetry.space_group_name_H-M   'P 1'
#
loop_
_entity.id
_entity.type
_entity.pdbx_description
1 polymer ?
#
loop_
_entity_poly.entity_id
_entity_poly.type
_entity_poly.pdbx_seq_one_letter_code
_entity_poly.pdbx_strand_id
1 'polypeptide(L)'
;MLYRHAEYFQQHRSFKIIDYRWVKNEQISRYAISAVIASEDQRFFSHHGFDFNEIQNAVDQYLKGGKLRGASTISQQVAKNLFLTPSKSFWRKGFEFWFTGLVEMFWHKDRILEVYLNIAEFGDHLFGIESASQRYFGIPASQLSASQAALLAATLPNPHLYRANKPTPYLLKRKAWIMKQMENLNYRHRQHSS
;
A
#
# COMPACT_ATOMS: atom_id res chain seq x y z
N MET A 1 3.47 11.74 6.39
CA MET A 1 4.86 12.26 6.31
C MET A 1 5.18 13.24 7.46
N LEU A 2 4.50 14.38 7.58
CA LEU A 2 4.77 15.38 8.65
C LEU A 2 4.75 14.78 10.06
N TYR A 3 3.80 13.89 10.35
CA TYR A 3 3.74 13.20 11.64
C TYR A 3 5.02 12.39 11.92
N ARG A 4 5.60 11.72 10.92
CA ARG A 4 6.85 10.95 11.08
C ARG A 4 8.04 11.84 11.43
N HIS A 5 8.08 13.08 10.91
CA HIS A 5 9.07 14.06 11.34
C HIS A 5 8.89 14.46 12.81
N ALA A 6 7.64 14.74 13.21
CA ALA A 6 7.36 15.12 14.60
C ALA A 6 7.67 13.99 15.57
N GLU A 7 7.30 12.75 15.24
CA GLU A 7 7.60 11.57 16.05
C GLU A 7 9.11 11.36 16.21
N TYR A 8 9.85 11.41 15.11
CA TYR A 8 11.31 11.25 15.13
C TYR A 8 12.00 12.36 15.92
N PHE A 9 11.55 13.63 15.73
CA PHE A 9 12.07 14.76 16.50
C PHE A 9 11.82 14.64 18.01
N GLN A 10 10.63 14.17 18.40
CA GLN A 10 10.32 13.93 19.82
C GLN A 10 11.24 12.88 20.45
N GLN A 11 11.59 11.82 19.68
CA GLN A 11 12.42 10.72 20.18
C GLN A 11 13.92 11.04 20.17
N HIS A 12 14.41 11.76 19.17
CA HIS A 12 15.84 11.91 18.91
C HIS A 12 16.35 13.35 18.98
N ARG A 13 15.46 14.35 19.18
CA ARG A 13 15.79 15.79 19.15
C ARG A 13 16.50 16.23 17.86
N SER A 14 16.32 15.49 16.78
CA SER A 14 16.90 15.76 15.47
C SER A 14 15.88 15.45 14.38
N PHE A 15 16.08 16.01 13.19
CA PHE A 15 15.23 15.71 12.01
C PHE A 15 15.87 14.64 11.15
N LYS A 16 15.11 13.62 10.77
CA LYS A 16 15.50 12.68 9.75
C LYS A 16 14.94 13.15 8.40
N ILE A 17 15.78 13.18 7.38
CA ILE A 17 15.36 13.56 6.03
C ILE A 17 14.36 12.52 5.51
N ILE A 18 13.20 13.00 5.05
CA ILE A 18 12.25 12.17 4.31
C ILE A 18 12.76 12.08 2.86
N ASP A 19 13.00 10.85 2.42
CA ASP A 19 13.28 10.58 1.02
C ASP A 19 11.93 10.42 0.30
N TYR A 20 11.62 11.38 -0.56
CA TYR A 20 10.33 11.48 -1.23
C TYR A 20 10.43 12.14 -2.60
N ARG A 21 9.86 11.47 -3.61
CA ARG A 21 9.69 12.00 -4.96
C ARG A 21 8.34 11.57 -5.52
N TRP A 22 7.51 12.57 -5.88
CA TRP A 22 6.24 12.31 -6.57
C TRP A 22 6.46 11.99 -8.03
N VAL A 23 5.72 11.00 -8.54
CA VAL A 23 5.64 10.68 -9.97
C VAL A 23 4.18 10.48 -10.39
N LYS A 24 3.84 10.85 -11.63
CA LYS A 24 2.50 10.65 -12.19
C LYS A 24 2.26 9.18 -12.50
N ASN A 25 0.99 8.79 -12.62
CA ASN A 25 0.58 7.40 -12.89
C ASN A 25 1.29 6.81 -14.13
N GLU A 26 1.47 7.60 -15.20
CA GLU A 26 2.13 7.17 -16.44
C GLU A 26 3.63 6.84 -16.25
N GLN A 27 4.21 7.34 -15.19
CA GLN A 27 5.62 7.10 -14.80
C GLN A 27 5.77 5.95 -13.80
N ILE A 28 4.69 5.26 -13.48
CA ILE A 28 4.70 4.11 -12.57
C ILE A 28 4.54 2.83 -13.39
N SER A 29 5.43 1.86 -13.16
CA SER A 29 5.33 0.56 -13.81
C SER A 29 3.98 -0.11 -13.52
N ARG A 30 3.32 -0.65 -14.54
CA ARG A 30 2.12 -1.48 -14.38
C ARG A 30 2.32 -2.63 -13.38
N TYR A 31 3.55 -3.11 -13.25
CA TYR A 31 3.86 -4.15 -12.26
C TYR A 31 3.80 -3.63 -10.82
N ALA A 32 4.15 -2.35 -10.58
CA ALA A 32 4.03 -1.75 -9.26
C ALA A 32 2.56 -1.58 -8.86
N ILE A 33 1.71 -1.13 -9.78
CA ILE A 33 0.26 -1.03 -9.60
C ILE A 33 -0.33 -2.41 -9.31
N SER A 34 -0.03 -3.40 -10.16
CA SER A 34 -0.53 -4.78 -10.00
C SER A 34 -0.06 -5.42 -8.69
N ALA A 35 1.20 -5.20 -8.28
CA ALA A 35 1.75 -5.76 -7.05
C ALA A 35 1.08 -5.21 -5.78
N VAL A 36 0.78 -3.91 -5.77
CA VAL A 36 0.09 -3.26 -4.65
C VAL A 36 -1.36 -3.73 -4.56
N ILE A 37 -2.08 -3.79 -5.68
CA ILE A 37 -3.45 -4.34 -5.71
C ILE A 37 -3.45 -5.80 -5.24
N ALA A 38 -2.52 -6.62 -5.73
CA ALA A 38 -2.39 -8.03 -5.34
C ALA A 38 -2.06 -8.22 -3.86
N SER A 39 -1.28 -7.28 -3.27
CA SER A 39 -0.83 -7.33 -1.88
C SER A 39 -1.86 -6.83 -0.89
N GLU A 40 -2.53 -5.71 -1.21
CA GLU A 40 -3.30 -4.90 -0.28
C GLU A 40 -4.81 -4.98 -0.51
N ASP A 41 -5.26 -5.12 -1.79
CA ASP A 41 -6.66 -4.94 -2.11
C ASP A 41 -7.01 -5.59 -3.48
N GLN A 42 -7.13 -6.92 -3.50
CA GLN A 42 -7.33 -7.68 -4.75
C GLN A 42 -8.65 -7.38 -5.47
N ARG A 43 -9.58 -6.72 -4.80
CA ARG A 43 -10.90 -6.34 -5.33
C ARG A 43 -11.04 -4.84 -5.50
N PHE A 44 -9.93 -4.09 -5.53
CA PHE A 44 -9.90 -2.64 -5.58
C PHE A 44 -10.84 -2.01 -6.61
N PHE A 45 -10.93 -2.58 -7.82
CA PHE A 45 -11.80 -2.07 -8.89
C PHE A 45 -13.26 -2.50 -8.76
N SER A 46 -13.60 -3.41 -7.84
CA SER A 46 -14.96 -3.96 -7.70
C SER A 46 -15.72 -3.46 -6.47
N HIS A 47 -15.12 -2.58 -5.68
CA HIS A 47 -15.79 -1.94 -4.54
C HIS A 47 -15.62 -0.41 -4.56
N HIS A 48 -16.41 0.30 -3.76
CA HIS A 48 -16.38 1.75 -3.59
C HIS A 48 -15.88 2.11 -2.18
N GLY A 49 -14.57 1.93 -1.95
CA GLY A 49 -13.88 2.29 -0.72
C GLY A 49 -13.90 1.21 0.37
N PHE A 50 -14.88 0.33 0.39
CA PHE A 50 -15.02 -0.71 1.42
C PHE A 50 -15.25 -2.08 0.79
N ASP A 51 -14.41 -3.05 1.10
CA ASP A 51 -14.62 -4.45 0.70
C ASP A 51 -15.34 -5.21 1.84
N PHE A 52 -16.67 -5.18 1.83
CA PHE A 52 -17.49 -5.86 2.82
C PHE A 52 -17.31 -7.38 2.81
N ASN A 53 -16.99 -7.98 1.64
CA ASN A 53 -16.73 -9.42 1.56
C ASN A 53 -15.41 -9.77 2.25
N GLU A 54 -14.37 -8.96 2.08
CA GLU A 54 -13.09 -9.20 2.77
C GLU A 54 -13.22 -8.96 4.29
N ILE A 55 -14.03 -7.98 4.70
CA ILE A 55 -14.34 -7.76 6.12
C ILE A 55 -15.05 -8.99 6.70
N GLN A 56 -16.06 -9.53 6.02
CA GLN A 56 -16.76 -10.74 6.45
C GLN A 56 -15.82 -11.94 6.53
N ASN A 57 -15.00 -12.16 5.50
CA ASN A 57 -14.00 -13.23 5.48
C ASN A 57 -13.01 -13.12 6.66
N ALA A 58 -12.55 -11.90 6.98
CA ALA A 58 -11.64 -11.66 8.10
C ALA A 58 -12.30 -11.98 9.45
N VAL A 59 -13.57 -11.63 9.63
CA VAL A 59 -14.36 -11.94 10.83
C VAL A 59 -14.58 -13.46 10.95
N ASP A 60 -14.98 -14.11 9.86
CA ASP A 60 -15.20 -15.58 9.85
C ASP A 60 -13.93 -16.36 10.19
N GLN A 61 -12.79 -15.93 9.66
CA GLN A 61 -11.49 -16.53 9.98
C GLN A 61 -11.14 -16.34 11.47
N TYR A 62 -11.39 -15.15 12.01
CA TYR A 62 -11.16 -14.85 13.42
C TYR A 62 -12.03 -15.72 14.34
N LEU A 63 -13.33 -15.84 14.03
CA LEU A 63 -14.28 -16.68 14.79
C LEU A 63 -13.89 -18.17 14.76
N LYS A 64 -13.21 -18.62 13.70
CA LYS A 64 -12.65 -19.99 13.59
C LYS A 64 -11.28 -20.16 14.28
N GLY A 65 -10.87 -19.20 15.13
CA GLY A 65 -9.61 -19.25 15.87
C GLY A 65 -8.37 -18.80 15.09
N GLY A 66 -8.55 -18.25 13.88
CA GLY A 66 -7.47 -17.65 13.11
C GLY A 66 -7.05 -16.27 13.64
N LYS A 67 -5.92 -15.76 13.15
CA LYS A 67 -5.50 -14.38 13.46
C LYS A 67 -6.37 -13.38 12.69
N LEU A 68 -6.80 -12.31 13.36
CA LEU A 68 -7.50 -11.21 12.70
C LEU A 68 -6.59 -10.62 11.61
N ARG A 69 -7.01 -10.76 10.36
CA ARG A 69 -6.32 -10.19 9.20
C ARG A 69 -6.84 -8.79 8.95
N GLY A 70 -5.97 -7.86 8.56
CA GLY A 70 -6.38 -6.52 8.17
C GLY A 70 -7.21 -6.59 6.88
N ALA A 71 -8.40 -5.98 6.91
CA ALA A 71 -9.32 -5.87 5.78
C ALA A 71 -9.45 -4.42 5.30
N SER A 72 -8.41 -3.59 5.49
CA SER A 72 -8.41 -2.20 5.06
C SER A 72 -8.07 -2.10 3.58
N THR A 73 -8.90 -1.39 2.82
CA THR A 73 -8.70 -1.15 1.39
C THR A 73 -7.63 -0.10 1.11
N ILE A 74 -7.15 -0.02 -0.13
CA ILE A 74 -6.24 1.03 -0.59
C ILE A 74 -6.84 2.41 -0.36
N SER A 75 -8.13 2.62 -0.64
CA SER A 75 -8.83 3.90 -0.45
C SER A 75 -8.87 4.31 1.02
N GLN A 76 -9.10 3.36 1.95
CA GLN A 76 -9.04 3.62 3.39
C GLN A 76 -7.61 3.97 3.83
N GLN A 77 -6.59 3.33 3.26
CA GLN A 77 -5.19 3.65 3.56
C GLN A 77 -4.82 5.05 3.06
N VAL A 78 -5.29 5.46 1.87
CA VAL A 78 -5.13 6.81 1.33
C VAL A 78 -5.80 7.83 2.26
N ALA A 79 -7.06 7.64 2.60
CA ALA A 79 -7.81 8.52 3.49
C ALA A 79 -7.11 8.67 4.85
N LYS A 80 -6.68 7.57 5.45
CA LYS A 80 -5.93 7.57 6.71
C LYS A 80 -4.62 8.34 6.61
N ASN A 81 -3.83 8.10 5.56
CA ASN A 81 -2.48 8.67 5.44
C ASN A 81 -2.48 10.16 5.08
N LEU A 82 -3.53 10.65 4.40
CA LEU A 82 -3.66 12.06 4.01
C LEU A 82 -4.30 12.93 5.08
N PHE A 83 -5.35 12.43 5.73
CA PHE A 83 -6.24 13.29 6.51
C PHE A 83 -6.20 13.01 8.01
N LEU A 84 -5.61 11.88 8.44
CA LEU A 84 -5.67 11.48 9.84
C LEU A 84 -4.30 11.38 10.49
N THR A 85 -4.23 11.79 11.75
CA THR A 85 -3.08 11.53 12.61
C THR A 85 -3.15 10.14 13.21
N PRO A 86 -2.02 9.49 13.54
CA PRO A 86 -1.98 8.14 14.14
C PRO A 86 -2.41 8.12 15.61
N SER A 87 -3.55 8.71 15.95
CA SER A 87 -4.12 8.59 17.31
C SER A 87 -4.97 7.33 17.42
N LYS A 88 -5.01 6.69 18.60
CA LYS A 88 -5.85 5.52 18.87
C LYS A 88 -7.26 5.95 19.37
N SER A 89 -7.89 6.92 18.71
CA SER A 89 -9.22 7.38 19.06
C SER A 89 -10.29 6.63 18.27
N PHE A 90 -11.40 6.29 18.90
CA PHE A 90 -12.57 5.69 18.24
C PHE A 90 -13.15 6.63 17.16
N TRP A 91 -13.20 7.94 17.43
CA TRP A 91 -13.61 8.97 16.47
C TRP A 91 -12.79 8.98 15.18
N ARG A 92 -11.50 8.63 15.27
CA ARG A 92 -10.63 8.51 14.10
C ARG A 92 -11.14 7.49 13.08
N LYS A 93 -11.74 6.37 13.52
CA LYS A 93 -12.28 5.36 12.60
C LYS A 93 -13.53 5.88 11.87
N GLY A 94 -14.34 6.70 12.52
CA GLY A 94 -15.48 7.39 11.89
C GLY A 94 -15.01 8.39 10.82
N PHE A 95 -13.97 9.20 11.11
CA PHE A 95 -13.38 10.11 10.13
C PHE A 95 -12.69 9.35 8.96
N GLU A 96 -12.04 8.22 9.22
CA GLU A 96 -11.47 7.37 8.17
C GLU A 96 -12.58 6.90 7.21
N PHE A 97 -13.71 6.45 7.74
CA PHE A 97 -14.87 6.08 6.94
C PHE A 97 -15.38 7.25 6.09
N TRP A 98 -15.57 8.42 6.70
CA TRP A 98 -16.03 9.62 6.02
C TRP A 98 -15.09 10.05 4.89
N PHE A 99 -13.78 10.19 5.17
CA PHE A 99 -12.79 10.57 4.16
C PHE A 99 -12.63 9.51 3.06
N THR A 100 -12.80 8.23 3.36
CA THR A 100 -12.80 7.18 2.34
C THR A 100 -13.94 7.36 1.35
N GLY A 101 -15.14 7.68 1.84
CA GLY A 101 -16.29 7.99 0.99
C GLY A 101 -16.03 9.20 0.08
N LEU A 102 -15.45 10.28 0.63
CA LEU A 102 -15.10 11.46 -0.16
C LEU A 102 -14.03 11.16 -1.22
N VAL A 103 -12.99 10.41 -0.87
CA VAL A 103 -11.95 9.99 -1.82
C VAL A 103 -12.55 9.22 -2.99
N GLU A 104 -13.43 8.26 -2.73
CA GLU A 104 -14.08 7.47 -3.79
C GLU A 104 -15.11 8.26 -4.59
N MET A 105 -15.73 9.28 -3.99
CA MET A 105 -16.68 10.16 -4.69
C MET A 105 -15.98 11.12 -5.66
N PHE A 106 -14.83 11.66 -5.28
CA PHE A 106 -14.17 12.73 -6.03
C PHE A 106 -12.99 12.26 -6.88
N TRP A 107 -12.44 11.07 -6.65
CA TRP A 107 -11.28 10.56 -7.38
C TRP A 107 -11.59 9.27 -8.10
N HIS A 108 -11.12 9.17 -9.35
CA HIS A 108 -11.09 7.91 -10.08
C HIS A 108 -10.09 6.94 -9.46
N LYS A 109 -10.30 5.65 -9.65
CA LYS A 109 -9.45 4.57 -9.11
C LYS A 109 -7.97 4.75 -9.45
N ASP A 110 -7.66 5.18 -10.67
CA ASP A 110 -6.28 5.44 -11.10
C ASP A 110 -5.63 6.57 -10.28
N ARG A 111 -6.39 7.63 -9.94
CA ARG A 111 -5.91 8.70 -9.08
C ARG A 111 -5.68 8.23 -7.65
N ILE A 112 -6.54 7.39 -7.12
CA ILE A 112 -6.38 6.80 -5.78
C ILE A 112 -5.10 5.96 -5.75
N LEU A 113 -4.84 5.13 -6.77
CA LEU A 113 -3.60 4.34 -6.89
C LEU A 113 -2.36 5.20 -7.03
N GLU A 114 -2.41 6.24 -7.86
CA GLU A 114 -1.30 7.19 -8.01
C GLU A 114 -0.95 7.83 -6.66
N VAL A 115 -1.96 8.34 -5.95
CA VAL A 115 -1.76 8.93 -4.62
C VAL A 115 -1.22 7.90 -3.64
N TYR A 116 -1.82 6.70 -3.59
CA TYR A 116 -1.37 5.63 -2.70
C TYR A 116 0.11 5.31 -2.90
N LEU A 117 0.52 5.03 -4.15
CA LEU A 117 1.90 4.67 -4.49
C LEU A 117 2.89 5.79 -4.20
N ASN A 118 2.44 7.04 -4.21
CA ASN A 118 3.29 8.17 -3.88
C ASN A 118 3.38 8.46 -2.37
N ILE A 119 2.38 8.10 -1.56
CA ILE A 119 2.37 8.42 -0.12
C ILE A 119 2.67 7.23 0.78
N ALA A 120 2.65 6.00 0.25
CA ALA A 120 2.97 4.79 1.01
C ALA A 120 4.42 4.81 1.49
N GLU A 121 4.65 4.34 2.71
CA GLU A 121 5.99 4.19 3.28
C GLU A 121 6.52 2.80 2.91
N PHE A 122 7.63 2.74 2.16
CA PHE A 122 8.29 1.50 1.71
C PHE A 122 9.54 1.16 2.50
N GLY A 123 9.93 2.02 3.41
CA GLY A 123 11.06 1.88 4.32
C GLY A 123 11.04 3.00 5.35
N ASP A 124 11.88 2.93 6.37
CA ASP A 124 11.92 3.93 7.43
C ASP A 124 12.24 5.34 6.89
N HIS A 125 11.25 6.24 6.89
CA HIS A 125 11.27 7.58 6.29
C HIS A 125 11.45 7.59 4.76
N LEU A 126 11.15 6.48 4.09
CA LEU A 126 11.21 6.34 2.64
C LEU A 126 9.79 6.24 2.07
N PHE A 127 9.32 7.34 1.49
CA PHE A 127 7.95 7.46 1.00
C PHE A 127 7.90 7.53 -0.53
N GLY A 128 6.90 6.89 -1.09
CA GLY A 128 6.64 6.86 -2.52
C GLY A 128 7.44 5.83 -3.29
N ILE A 129 6.80 5.31 -4.33
CA ILE A 129 7.32 4.23 -5.17
C ILE A 129 8.60 4.64 -5.92
N GLU A 130 8.72 5.91 -6.34
CA GLU A 130 9.89 6.39 -7.06
C GLU A 130 11.11 6.43 -6.14
N SER A 131 11.00 7.05 -4.97
CA SER A 131 12.10 7.07 -3.99
C SER A 131 12.49 5.66 -3.56
N ALA A 132 11.51 4.77 -3.37
CA ALA A 132 11.77 3.38 -3.02
C ALA A 132 12.50 2.61 -4.14
N SER A 133 12.08 2.81 -5.39
CA SER A 133 12.72 2.21 -6.57
C SER A 133 14.17 2.67 -6.71
N GLN A 134 14.40 3.97 -6.63
CA GLN A 134 15.76 4.54 -6.69
C GLN A 134 16.63 4.05 -5.53
N ARG A 135 16.11 4.07 -4.32
CA ARG A 135 16.85 3.72 -3.10
C ARG A 135 17.25 2.25 -3.05
N TYR A 136 16.38 1.35 -3.48
CA TYR A 136 16.60 -0.08 -3.34
C TYR A 136 17.16 -0.74 -4.61
N PHE A 137 16.92 -0.18 -5.80
CA PHE A 137 17.28 -0.79 -7.07
C PHE A 137 18.06 0.13 -8.01
N GLY A 138 18.15 1.44 -7.73
CA GLY A 138 18.87 2.41 -8.57
C GLY A 138 18.20 2.67 -9.92
N ILE A 139 16.90 2.42 -10.05
CA ILE A 139 16.12 2.58 -11.28
C ILE A 139 14.85 3.40 -11.02
N PRO A 140 14.29 4.10 -12.04
CA PRO A 140 13.02 4.79 -11.91
C PRO A 140 11.86 3.80 -11.73
N ALA A 141 10.77 4.26 -11.08
CA ALA A 141 9.58 3.44 -10.83
C ALA A 141 8.93 2.89 -12.10
N SER A 142 9.08 3.58 -13.24
CA SER A 142 8.59 3.12 -14.55
C SER A 142 9.29 1.85 -15.06
N GLN A 143 10.51 1.57 -14.60
CA GLN A 143 11.32 0.41 -15.02
C GLN A 143 11.25 -0.78 -14.04
N LEU A 144 10.47 -0.69 -12.98
CA LEU A 144 10.30 -1.80 -12.04
C LEU A 144 9.78 -3.05 -12.75
N SER A 145 10.52 -4.15 -12.62
CA SER A 145 10.06 -5.49 -13.02
C SER A 145 9.01 -6.03 -12.06
N ALA A 146 8.26 -7.06 -12.47
CA ALA A 146 7.28 -7.73 -11.62
C ALA A 146 7.89 -8.22 -10.30
N SER A 147 9.09 -8.77 -10.35
CA SER A 147 9.82 -9.26 -9.18
C SER A 147 10.21 -8.15 -8.19
N GLN A 148 10.69 -7.02 -8.70
CA GLN A 148 11.07 -5.86 -7.88
C GLN A 148 9.82 -5.18 -7.29
N ALA A 149 8.77 -4.99 -8.08
CA ALA A 149 7.50 -4.45 -7.65
C ALA A 149 6.86 -5.28 -6.53
N ALA A 150 6.81 -6.61 -6.70
CA ALA A 150 6.31 -7.52 -5.67
C ALA A 150 7.15 -7.48 -4.38
N LEU A 151 8.46 -7.27 -4.49
CA LEU A 151 9.32 -7.15 -3.33
C LEU A 151 9.08 -5.83 -2.58
N LEU A 152 8.88 -4.71 -3.28
CA LEU A 152 8.47 -3.44 -2.66
C LEU A 152 7.10 -3.58 -1.97
N ALA A 153 6.10 -4.13 -2.65
CA ALA A 153 4.79 -4.35 -2.05
C ALA A 153 4.84 -5.25 -0.80
N ALA A 154 5.78 -6.21 -0.77
CA ALA A 154 5.98 -7.06 0.39
C ALA A 154 6.46 -6.31 1.65
N THR A 155 7.07 -5.12 1.53
CA THR A 155 7.53 -4.33 2.68
C THR A 155 6.42 -3.54 3.37
N LEU A 156 5.31 -3.25 2.68
CA LEU A 156 4.23 -2.39 3.14
C LEU A 156 3.64 -2.72 4.52
N PRO A 157 3.50 -4.00 4.94
CA PRO A 157 2.95 -4.30 6.26
C PRO A 157 3.80 -3.80 7.44
N ASN A 158 5.12 -3.71 7.26
CA ASN A 158 6.02 -3.17 8.27
C ASN A 158 7.28 -2.57 7.62
N PRO A 159 7.19 -1.34 7.08
CA PRO A 159 8.29 -0.69 6.37
C PRO A 159 9.48 -0.34 7.26
N HIS A 160 9.30 -0.30 8.59
CA HIS A 160 10.41 -0.08 9.52
C HIS A 160 11.30 -1.29 9.70
N LEU A 161 10.72 -2.48 9.62
CA LEU A 161 11.42 -3.75 9.79
C LEU A 161 11.94 -4.30 8.45
N TYR A 162 11.14 -4.15 7.39
CA TYR A 162 11.42 -4.80 6.11
C TYR A 162 12.15 -3.85 5.14
N ARG A 163 13.19 -4.38 4.50
CA ARG A 163 13.99 -3.67 3.50
C ARG A 163 14.10 -4.49 2.22
N ALA A 164 13.74 -3.91 1.08
CA ALA A 164 13.74 -4.63 -0.19
C ALA A 164 15.15 -5.02 -0.66
N ASN A 165 16.20 -4.26 -0.29
CA ASN A 165 17.59 -4.58 -0.63
C ASN A 165 18.25 -5.64 0.29
N LYS A 166 17.58 -6.03 1.39
CA LYS A 166 18.01 -7.12 2.29
C LYS A 166 16.81 -7.97 2.68
N PRO A 167 16.23 -8.72 1.73
CA PRO A 167 15.00 -9.44 1.95
C PRO A 167 15.22 -10.61 2.91
N THR A 168 14.37 -10.69 3.93
CA THR A 168 14.29 -11.83 4.84
C THR A 168 13.58 -13.02 4.17
N PRO A 169 13.71 -14.27 4.70
CA PRO A 169 12.94 -15.42 4.20
C PRO A 169 11.43 -15.17 4.16
N TYR A 170 10.89 -14.44 5.14
CA TYR A 170 9.48 -14.02 5.16
C TYR A 170 9.14 -13.11 3.97
N LEU A 171 9.98 -12.10 3.69
CA LEU A 171 9.77 -11.21 2.55
C LEU A 171 9.82 -11.95 1.21
N LEU A 172 10.74 -12.89 1.05
CA LEU A 172 10.84 -13.70 -0.16
C LEU A 172 9.59 -14.59 -0.35
N LYS A 173 9.09 -15.19 0.72
CA LYS A 173 7.84 -15.97 0.69
C LYS A 173 6.64 -15.08 0.33
N ARG A 174 6.54 -13.88 0.95
CA ARG A 174 5.47 -12.91 0.67
C ARG A 174 5.56 -12.40 -0.78
N LYS A 175 6.75 -12.08 -1.27
CA LYS A 175 6.99 -11.71 -2.68
C LYS A 175 6.48 -12.77 -3.64
N ALA A 176 6.85 -14.05 -3.41
CA ALA A 176 6.39 -15.16 -4.26
C ALA A 176 4.86 -15.28 -4.26
N TRP A 177 4.22 -15.11 -3.10
CA TRP A 177 2.77 -15.09 -3.00
C TRP A 177 2.17 -13.92 -3.78
N ILE A 178 2.72 -12.69 -3.65
CA ILE A 178 2.25 -11.51 -4.40
C ILE A 178 2.37 -11.75 -5.90
N MET A 179 3.51 -12.27 -6.39
CA MET A 179 3.69 -12.56 -7.81
C MET A 179 2.63 -13.52 -8.35
N LYS A 180 2.31 -14.58 -7.58
CA LYS A 180 1.21 -15.50 -7.94
C LYS A 180 -0.15 -14.79 -7.98
N GLN A 181 -0.43 -13.86 -7.06
CA GLN A 181 -1.68 -13.10 -7.10
C GLN A 181 -1.72 -12.12 -8.29
N MET A 182 -0.60 -11.50 -8.66
CA MET A 182 -0.51 -10.66 -9.86
C MET A 182 -0.86 -11.45 -11.14
N GLU A 183 -0.41 -12.69 -11.27
CA GLU A 183 -0.75 -13.59 -12.37
C GLU A 183 -2.27 -13.89 -12.40
N ASN A 184 -2.85 -14.21 -11.24
CA ASN A 184 -4.28 -14.46 -11.09
C ASN A 184 -5.14 -13.26 -11.48
N LEU A 185 -4.74 -12.03 -11.11
CA LEU A 185 -5.44 -10.80 -11.48
C LEU A 185 -5.39 -10.57 -13.00
N ASN A 186 -4.23 -10.76 -13.63
CA ASN A 186 -4.08 -10.63 -15.08
C ASN A 186 -4.93 -11.65 -15.85
N TYR A 187 -5.08 -12.87 -15.34
CA TYR A 187 -5.95 -13.90 -15.93
C TYR A 187 -7.42 -13.50 -15.87
N ARG A 188 -7.89 -12.98 -14.73
CA ARG A 188 -9.28 -12.51 -14.58
C ARG A 188 -9.60 -11.35 -15.52
N HIS A 189 -8.72 -10.36 -15.64
CA HIS A 189 -8.92 -9.24 -16.58
C HIS A 189 -9.06 -9.72 -18.02
N ARG A 190 -8.27 -10.70 -18.48
CA ARG A 190 -8.37 -11.25 -19.84
C ARG A 190 -9.70 -11.96 -20.11
N GLN A 191 -10.27 -12.65 -19.12
CA GLN A 191 -11.56 -13.35 -19.29
C GLN A 191 -12.78 -12.41 -19.33
N HIS A 192 -12.68 -11.20 -18.78
CA HIS A 192 -13.78 -10.22 -18.79
C HIS A 192 -13.69 -9.24 -19.97
N SER A 193 -12.62 -9.30 -20.75
CA SER A 193 -12.36 -8.45 -21.94
C SER A 193 -12.57 -9.21 -23.26
N SER A 194 -12.93 -10.47 -23.19
CA SER A 194 -13.34 -11.36 -24.30
C SER A 194 -14.85 -11.62 -24.27
#